data_09109b438a0a6728564957d3b07f389d
#
_entry.id   09109b438a0a6728564957d3b07f389d
#
_cell.length_a   1.000
_cell.length_b   1.000
_cell.length_c   1.000
_cell.angle_alpha   90.00
_cell.angle_beta   90.00
_cell.angle_gamma   90.00
#
_symmetry.space_group_name_H-M   'P 1'
#
loop_
_entity.id
_entity.type
_entity.pdbx_description
1 polymer ?
#
loop_
_entity_poly.entity_id
_entity_poly.type
_entity_poly.pdbx_seq_one_letter_code
_entity_poly.pdbx_strand_id
1 'polypeptide(L)' 'EFLRLDRAAFAAVPSDSIDYAVMEKTDAAMVLPVDMGWSDVGSWSALWDVSPQDADGNACHGDVIAVDSRNSY' A
#
# COMPACT_ATOMS: atom_id res chain seq x y z
N GLU A 1 -20.07 19.74 -0.11
CA GLU A 1 -21.11 18.77 -0.41
C GLU A 1 -20.51 17.37 -0.35
N PHE A 2 -21.11 16.46 0.45
CA PHE A 2 -20.61 15.09 0.56
C PHE A 2 -21.39 14.20 -0.41
N LEU A 3 -20.65 13.49 -1.26
CA LEU A 3 -21.22 12.43 -2.09
C LEU A 3 -21.59 11.24 -1.18
N ARG A 4 -22.86 10.86 -1.18
CA ARG A 4 -23.36 9.70 -0.43
C ARG A 4 -23.81 8.63 -1.39
N LEU A 5 -23.35 7.41 -1.15
CA LEU A 5 -23.82 6.24 -1.89
C LEU A 5 -25.24 5.86 -1.43
N ASP A 6 -26.07 5.41 -2.38
CA ASP A 6 -27.34 4.78 -2.04
C ASP A 6 -27.09 3.50 -1.23
N ARG A 7 -27.68 3.40 -0.07
CA ARG A 7 -27.42 2.30 0.88
C ARG A 7 -27.87 0.95 0.34
N ALA A 8 -29.01 0.91 -0.35
CA ALA A 8 -29.56 -0.33 -0.87
C ALA A 8 -28.75 -0.83 -2.06
N ALA A 9 -28.37 0.08 -2.97
CA ALA A 9 -27.51 -0.25 -4.10
C ALA A 9 -26.13 -0.72 -3.63
N PHE A 10 -25.54 -0.05 -2.63
CA PHE A 10 -24.24 -0.44 -2.10
C PHE A 10 -24.27 -1.81 -1.41
N ALA A 11 -25.36 -2.10 -0.65
CA ALA A 11 -25.53 -3.40 0.00
C ALA A 11 -25.76 -4.56 -0.98
N ALA A 12 -26.24 -4.27 -2.18
CA ALA A 12 -26.47 -5.25 -3.23
C ALA A 12 -25.21 -5.56 -4.07
N VAL A 13 -24.12 -4.79 -3.90
CA VAL A 13 -22.87 -5.03 -4.62
C VAL A 13 -22.25 -6.36 -4.15
N PRO A 14 -21.89 -7.27 -5.08
CA PRO A 14 -21.15 -8.47 -4.72
C PRO A 14 -19.83 -8.14 -4.03
N SER A 15 -19.51 -8.89 -2.96
CA SER A 15 -18.23 -8.75 -2.27
C SER A 15 -17.14 -9.45 -3.09
N ASP A 16 -16.41 -8.67 -3.88
CA ASP A 16 -15.33 -9.16 -4.73
C ASP A 16 -14.26 -8.08 -4.88
N SER A 17 -13.02 -8.50 -5.12
CA SER A 17 -11.93 -7.59 -5.48
C SER A 17 -12.13 -7.06 -6.90
N ILE A 18 -11.78 -5.79 -7.13
CA ILE A 18 -11.78 -5.19 -8.47
C ILE A 18 -10.87 -5.96 -9.43
N ASP A 19 -9.83 -6.60 -8.94
CA ASP A 19 -8.92 -7.42 -9.72
C ASP A 19 -9.66 -8.62 -10.33
N TYR A 20 -10.35 -9.40 -9.50
CA TYR A 20 -11.13 -10.56 -9.96
C TYR A 20 -12.41 -10.16 -10.69
N ALA A 21 -13.07 -9.09 -10.25
CA ALA A 21 -14.33 -8.68 -10.86
C ALA A 21 -14.14 -8.07 -12.25
N VAL A 22 -13.05 -7.33 -12.47
CA VAL A 22 -12.83 -6.53 -13.68
C VAL A 22 -11.47 -6.78 -14.31
N MET A 23 -10.36 -6.61 -13.58
CA MET A 23 -9.02 -6.53 -14.18
C MET A 23 -8.58 -7.82 -14.85
N GLU A 24 -8.90 -8.97 -14.29
CA GLU A 24 -8.56 -10.27 -14.90
C GLU A 24 -9.46 -10.64 -16.10
N LYS A 25 -10.56 -9.92 -16.28
CA LYS A 25 -11.57 -10.24 -17.32
C LYS A 25 -11.60 -9.25 -18.47
N THR A 26 -10.97 -8.09 -18.33
CA THR A 26 -11.04 -7.03 -19.34
C THR A 26 -9.94 -7.16 -20.38
N ASP A 27 -10.31 -6.99 -21.65
CA ASP A 27 -9.35 -6.87 -22.76
C ASP A 27 -8.96 -5.40 -23.04
N ALA A 28 -9.50 -4.46 -22.25
CA ALA A 28 -9.33 -3.02 -22.46
C ALA A 28 -8.43 -2.37 -21.39
N ALA A 29 -7.62 -3.14 -20.66
CA ALA A 29 -6.68 -2.61 -19.69
C ALA A 29 -5.51 -1.89 -20.38
N MET A 30 -5.16 -0.71 -19.87
CA MET A 30 -3.98 0.03 -20.30
C MET A 30 -3.06 0.23 -19.10
N VAL A 31 -1.76 0.12 -19.32
CA VAL A 31 -0.73 0.31 -18.29
C VAL A 31 0.15 1.48 -18.68
N LEU A 32 0.28 2.44 -17.79
CA LEU A 32 1.24 3.52 -17.89
C LEU A 32 2.28 3.34 -16.79
N PRO A 33 3.53 2.94 -17.12
CA PRO A 33 4.59 2.86 -16.13
C PRO A 33 5.00 4.25 -15.69
N VAL A 34 5.06 4.46 -14.39
CA VAL A 34 5.47 5.73 -13.77
C VAL A 34 6.39 5.46 -12.59
N ASP A 35 7.31 6.37 -12.35
CA ASP A 35 8.14 6.41 -11.14
C ASP A 35 7.76 7.69 -10.37
N MET A 36 6.88 7.55 -9.40
CA MET A 36 6.34 8.66 -8.60
C MET A 36 6.53 8.45 -7.09
N GLY A 37 7.43 7.54 -6.70
CA GLY A 37 7.69 7.25 -5.30
C GLY A 37 6.51 6.61 -4.55
N TRP A 38 5.57 5.98 -5.27
CA TRP A 38 4.43 5.30 -4.65
C TRP A 38 4.85 3.92 -4.13
N SER A 39 4.34 3.55 -2.97
CA SER A 39 4.50 2.21 -2.41
C SER A 39 3.17 1.69 -1.87
N ASP A 40 2.86 0.44 -2.18
CA ASP A 40 1.77 -0.29 -1.55
C ASP A 40 2.27 -0.85 -0.21
N VAL A 41 2.13 -0.06 0.84
CA VAL A 41 2.60 -0.40 2.19
C VAL A 41 1.69 -1.47 2.79
N GLY A 42 1.98 -2.73 2.46
CA GLY A 42 1.24 -3.90 2.95
C GLY A 42 2.01 -4.76 3.96
N SER A 43 3.25 -4.40 4.29
CA SER A 43 4.12 -5.18 5.18
C SER A 43 5.08 -4.29 5.95
N TRP A 44 5.70 -4.82 7.01
CA TRP A 44 6.74 -4.12 7.76
C TRP A 44 7.98 -3.85 6.91
N SER A 45 8.34 -4.75 6.01
CA SER A 45 9.44 -4.52 5.07
C SER A 45 9.16 -3.37 4.12
N ALA A 46 7.92 -3.22 3.64
CA ALA A 46 7.54 -2.07 2.82
C ALA A 46 7.63 -0.74 3.58
N LEU A 47 7.32 -0.73 4.89
CA LEU A 47 7.55 0.44 5.75
C LEU A 47 9.03 0.76 5.89
N TRP A 48 9.87 -0.26 6.08
CA TRP A 48 11.32 -0.10 6.12
C TRP A 48 11.85 0.49 4.80
N ASP A 49 11.40 -0.02 3.65
CA ASP A 49 11.83 0.42 2.32
C ASP A 49 11.53 1.90 2.05
N VAL A 50 10.41 2.42 2.56
CA VAL A 50 10.00 3.83 2.35
C VAL A 50 10.47 4.77 3.47
N SER A 51 11.07 4.25 4.52
CA SER A 51 11.54 5.03 5.68
C SER A 51 12.99 5.45 5.50
N PRO A 52 13.41 6.62 6.03
CA PRO A 52 14.82 6.96 6.14
C PRO A 52 15.56 5.93 6.99
N GLN A 53 16.73 5.51 6.52
CA GLN A 53 17.56 4.52 7.20
C GLN A 53 18.87 5.15 7.67
N ASP A 54 19.39 4.66 8.80
CA ASP A 54 20.71 5.01 9.31
C ASP A 54 21.84 4.25 8.59
N ALA A 55 23.09 4.44 9.04
CA ALA A 55 24.26 3.81 8.43
C ALA A 55 24.29 2.28 8.56
N ASP A 56 23.55 1.71 9.50
CA ASP A 56 23.40 0.28 9.71
C ASP A 56 22.13 -0.28 9.04
N GLY A 57 21.41 0.56 8.29
CA GLY A 57 20.19 0.21 7.59
C GLY A 57 18.95 0.10 8.49
N ASN A 58 18.98 0.68 9.68
CA ASN A 58 17.83 0.68 10.58
C ASN A 58 16.94 1.90 10.32
N ALA A 59 15.64 1.70 10.29
CA ALA A 59 14.62 2.74 10.24
C ALA A 59 14.01 2.89 11.64
N CYS A 60 14.47 3.89 12.38
CA CYS A 60 14.05 4.13 13.77
C CYS A 60 13.07 5.30 13.83
N HIS A 61 11.97 5.12 14.55
CA HIS A 61 10.98 6.16 14.82
C HIS A 61 10.78 6.31 16.33
N GLY A 62 10.91 7.56 16.82
CA GLY A 62 10.80 7.88 18.24
C GLY A 62 12.13 7.76 18.99
N ASP A 63 12.05 7.51 20.28
CA ASP A 63 13.23 7.42 21.17
C ASP A 63 13.70 5.96 21.22
N VAL A 64 14.65 5.63 20.36
CA VAL A 64 15.11 4.24 20.12
C VAL A 64 16.59 4.11 20.46
N ILE A 65 16.94 3.05 21.18
CA ILE A 65 18.32 2.60 21.39
C ILE A 65 18.49 1.30 20.60
N ALA A 66 19.26 1.34 19.53
CA ALA A 66 19.62 0.18 18.75
C ALA A 66 20.92 -0.45 19.30
N VAL A 67 20.88 -1.74 19.63
CA VAL A 67 22.06 -2.51 20.07
C VAL A 67 22.20 -3.72 19.15
N ASP A 68 23.35 -3.83 18.47
CA ASP A 68 23.67 -4.92 17.55
C ASP A 68 22.56 -5.19 16.49
N SER A 69 21.84 -4.13 16.10
CA SER A 69 20.71 -4.21 15.16
C SER A 69 21.12 -3.72 13.78
N ARG A 70 20.68 -4.42 12.75
CA ARG A 70 20.89 -4.02 11.35
C ARG A 70 19.67 -4.33 10.52
N ASN A 71 19.39 -3.49 9.49
CA ASN A 71 18.30 -3.63 8.52
C ASN A 71 16.95 -3.88 9.22
N SER A 72 16.68 -3.13 10.30
CA SER A 72 15.50 -3.30 11.16
C SER A 72 14.59 -2.09 11.10
N TYR A 73 13.27 -2.33 11.34
CA TYR A 73 12.23 -1.30 11.47
C TYR A 73 11.66 -1.31 12.89
#